data_52806e09de0880eddbe78f2b89305e38
#
_entry.id   52806e09de0880eddbe78f2b89305e38
#
_cell.length_a   1.000
_cell.length_b   1.000
_cell.length_c   1.000
_cell.angle_alpha   90.00
_cell.angle_beta   90.00
_cell.angle_gamma   90.00
#
_symmetry.space_group_name_H-M   'P 1'
#
loop_
_entity.id
_entity.type
_entity.pdbx_description
1 polymer ?
#
loop_
_entity_poly.entity_id
_entity_poly.type
_entity_poly.pdbx_seq_one_letter_code
_entity_poly.pdbx_strand_id
1 'polypeptide(L)'
;MRTVVIDTNILLDAFIFNDTAAQPLKQAMASGQLHWLATQPMRDELQRVLGYKQIIPRLTFYNLRQADVLGQFDQHAQLVPVAPKAPVTCRDADDQKFIDLAVAHKAMLLSKDNAVLCMSKRLTALGVNARMVINF
;
A
#
# COMPACT_ATOMS: atom_id res chain seq x y z
N MET A 1 -0.73 7.67 16.57
CA MET A 1 -1.23 7.14 15.28
C MET A 1 -0.13 7.23 14.23
N ARG A 2 0.14 6.15 13.52
CA ARG A 2 1.17 6.14 12.48
C ARG A 2 0.56 6.46 11.13
N THR A 3 1.23 7.33 10.38
CA THR A 3 0.87 7.61 8.99
C THR A 3 1.60 6.64 8.08
N VAL A 4 0.85 5.93 7.24
CA VAL A 4 1.39 4.91 6.34
C VAL A 4 0.89 5.09 4.92
N VAL A 5 1.72 4.69 3.97
CA VAL A 5 1.38 4.50 2.55
C VAL A 5 1.63 3.03 2.25
N ILE A 6 0.71 2.38 1.57
CA ILE A 6 0.73 0.93 1.39
C ILE A 6 0.71 0.58 -0.10
N ASP A 7 1.73 -0.14 -0.55
CA ASP A 7 1.82 -0.65 -1.92
C ASP A 7 0.71 -1.68 -2.17
N THR A 8 0.23 -1.74 -3.40
CA THR A 8 -0.88 -2.59 -3.82
C THR A 8 -0.66 -4.07 -3.45
N ASN A 9 0.55 -4.61 -3.62
CA ASN A 9 0.83 -6.01 -3.30
C ASN A 9 0.66 -6.32 -1.81
N ILE A 10 0.97 -5.38 -0.94
CA ILE A 10 0.73 -5.53 0.51
C ILE A 10 -0.78 -5.55 0.79
N LEU A 11 -1.57 -4.73 0.07
CA LEU A 11 -3.03 -4.75 0.20
C LEU A 11 -3.62 -6.09 -0.23
N LEU A 12 -3.10 -6.69 -1.29
CA LEU A 12 -3.54 -8.01 -1.73
C LEU A 12 -3.25 -9.07 -0.67
N ASP A 13 -2.09 -9.02 -0.04
CA ASP A 13 -1.73 -9.93 1.05
C ASP A 13 -2.68 -9.80 2.23
N ALA A 14 -3.06 -8.56 2.57
CA ALA A 14 -3.93 -8.30 3.71
C ALA A 14 -5.41 -8.63 3.42
N PHE A 15 -5.91 -8.25 2.24
CA PHE A 15 -7.35 -8.27 1.95
C PHE A 15 -7.81 -9.51 1.21
N ILE A 16 -6.92 -10.21 0.51
CA ILE A 16 -7.28 -11.40 -0.28
C ILE A 16 -6.59 -12.64 0.29
N PHE A 17 -5.25 -12.64 0.34
CA PHE A 17 -4.47 -13.84 0.62
C PHE A 17 -4.40 -14.17 2.11
N ASN A 18 -4.80 -13.25 2.97
CA ASN A 18 -4.77 -13.40 4.42
C ASN A 18 -3.39 -13.89 4.90
N ASP A 19 -2.34 -13.31 4.33
CA ASP A 19 -0.95 -13.65 4.64
C ASP A 19 -0.67 -13.37 6.12
N THR A 20 0.00 -14.32 6.79
CA THR A 20 0.37 -14.18 8.20
C THR A 20 1.18 -12.91 8.46
N ALA A 21 2.09 -12.56 7.56
CA ALA A 21 2.91 -11.36 7.67
C ALA A 21 2.08 -10.06 7.60
N ALA A 22 0.87 -10.12 7.05
CA ALA A 22 -0.03 -8.96 6.95
C ALA A 22 -0.99 -8.83 8.14
N GLN A 23 -1.01 -9.80 9.07
CA GLN A 23 -1.94 -9.75 10.21
C GLN A 23 -1.73 -8.53 11.11
N PRO A 24 -0.49 -8.11 11.47
CA PRO A 24 -0.31 -6.90 12.27
C PRO A 24 -0.89 -5.65 11.60
N LEU A 25 -0.78 -5.57 10.26
CA LEU A 25 -1.35 -4.46 9.49
C LEU A 25 -2.86 -4.46 9.57
N LYS A 26 -3.50 -5.61 9.38
CA LYS A 26 -4.97 -5.76 9.48
C LYS A 26 -5.47 -5.38 10.86
N GLN A 27 -4.78 -5.83 11.91
CA GLN A 27 -5.14 -5.51 13.28
C GLN A 27 -5.01 -4.03 13.57
N ALA A 28 -3.95 -3.39 13.07
CA ALA A 28 -3.73 -1.95 13.24
C ALA A 28 -4.79 -1.13 12.50
N MET A 29 -5.23 -1.57 11.31
CA MET A 29 -6.33 -0.92 10.60
C MET A 29 -7.63 -1.02 11.40
N ALA A 30 -7.96 -2.22 11.88
CA ALA A 30 -9.21 -2.47 12.61
C ALA A 30 -9.26 -1.70 13.92
N SER A 31 -8.13 -1.52 14.61
CA SER A 31 -8.04 -0.83 15.89
C SER A 31 -7.89 0.70 15.77
N GLY A 32 -7.80 1.22 14.55
CA GLY A 32 -7.63 2.65 14.32
C GLY A 32 -6.26 3.21 14.65
N GLN A 33 -5.23 2.35 14.72
CA GLN A 33 -3.86 2.77 15.04
C GLN A 33 -3.11 3.36 13.85
N LEU A 34 -3.68 3.28 12.65
CA LEU A 34 -3.06 3.77 11.43
C LEU A 34 -3.82 4.94 10.83
N HIS A 35 -3.05 5.88 10.31
CA HIS A 35 -3.55 6.90 9.39
C HIS A 35 -3.05 6.53 7.99
N TRP A 36 -3.83 5.75 7.26
CA TRP A 36 -3.45 5.26 5.94
C TRP A 36 -3.85 6.27 4.88
N LEU A 37 -2.86 6.81 4.20
CA LEU A 37 -3.04 7.78 3.11
C LEU A 37 -2.91 7.08 1.76
N ALA A 38 -3.80 7.43 0.84
CA ALA A 38 -3.77 6.94 -0.53
C ALA A 38 -4.27 8.04 -1.47
N THR A 39 -4.04 7.85 -2.76
CA THR A 39 -4.52 8.76 -3.80
C THR A 39 -5.49 8.03 -4.72
N GLN A 40 -6.23 8.76 -5.52
CA GLN A 40 -7.15 8.16 -6.48
C GLN A 40 -6.42 7.23 -7.48
N PRO A 41 -5.25 7.59 -8.06
CA PRO A 41 -4.51 6.65 -8.91
C PRO A 41 -4.14 5.33 -8.24
N MET A 42 -3.88 5.34 -6.93
CA MET A 42 -3.61 4.10 -6.17
C MET A 42 -4.85 3.22 -6.07
N ARG A 43 -6.01 3.83 -5.84
CA ARG A 43 -7.28 3.11 -5.81
C ARG A 43 -7.61 2.53 -7.19
N ASP A 44 -7.38 3.30 -8.24
CA ASP A 44 -7.60 2.88 -9.62
C ASP A 44 -6.69 1.69 -9.97
N GLU A 45 -5.44 1.70 -9.52
CA GLU A 45 -4.52 0.58 -9.70
C GLU A 45 -5.04 -0.67 -8.99
N LEU A 46 -5.49 -0.56 -7.75
CA LEU A 46 -6.06 -1.70 -7.02
C LEU A 46 -7.25 -2.28 -7.78
N GLN A 47 -8.16 -1.43 -8.25
CA GLN A 47 -9.32 -1.86 -9.02
C GLN A 47 -8.91 -2.61 -10.29
N ARG A 48 -7.90 -2.11 -11.02
CA ARG A 48 -7.37 -2.73 -12.22
C ARG A 48 -6.74 -4.09 -11.91
N VAL A 49 -5.93 -4.17 -10.86
CA VAL A 49 -5.25 -5.41 -10.46
C VAL A 49 -6.25 -6.48 -10.05
N LEU A 50 -7.35 -6.11 -9.39
CA LEU A 50 -8.40 -7.06 -9.01
C LEU A 50 -9.07 -7.73 -10.22
N GLY A 51 -8.95 -7.15 -11.40
CA GLY A 51 -9.45 -7.73 -12.66
C GLY A 51 -8.42 -8.55 -13.43
N TYR A 52 -7.20 -8.70 -12.93
CA TYR A 52 -6.18 -9.48 -13.61
C TYR A 52 -6.49 -10.98 -13.58
N LYS A 53 -6.12 -11.69 -14.66
CA LYS A 53 -6.39 -13.13 -14.82
C LYS A 53 -5.81 -13.97 -13.70
N GLN A 54 -4.68 -13.58 -13.13
CA GLN A 54 -4.04 -14.29 -12.02
C GLN A 54 -4.67 -13.96 -10.66
N ILE A 55 -5.45 -12.89 -10.56
CA ILE A 55 -6.09 -12.47 -9.30
C ILE A 55 -7.53 -12.97 -9.20
N ILE A 56 -8.30 -12.95 -10.29
CA ILE A 56 -9.70 -13.35 -10.30
C ILE A 56 -9.93 -14.75 -9.68
N PRO A 57 -9.15 -15.80 -10.03
CA PRO A 57 -9.34 -17.11 -9.40
C PRO A 57 -9.07 -17.10 -7.90
N ARG A 58 -8.18 -16.23 -7.43
CA ARG A 58 -7.86 -16.10 -6.00
C ARG A 58 -9.01 -15.47 -5.23
N LEU A 59 -9.66 -14.46 -5.80
CA LEU A 59 -10.89 -13.89 -5.23
C LEU A 59 -11.97 -14.96 -5.10
N THR A 60 -12.20 -15.74 -6.14
CA THR A 60 -13.19 -16.81 -6.13
C THR A 60 -12.86 -17.85 -5.06
N PHE A 61 -11.61 -18.24 -4.95
CA PHE A 61 -11.16 -19.21 -3.95
C PHE A 61 -11.48 -18.77 -2.52
N TYR A 62 -11.30 -17.47 -2.21
CA TYR A 62 -11.57 -16.90 -0.90
C TYR A 62 -12.99 -16.38 -0.75
N ASN A 63 -13.86 -16.62 -1.74
CA ASN A 63 -15.24 -16.17 -1.75
C ASN A 63 -15.37 -14.64 -1.57
N LEU A 64 -14.51 -13.91 -2.28
CA LEU A 64 -14.48 -12.46 -2.26
C LEU A 64 -14.89 -11.89 -3.61
N ARG A 65 -15.57 -10.75 -3.59
CA ARG A 65 -15.84 -9.94 -4.78
C ARG A 65 -14.84 -8.79 -4.84
N GLN A 66 -14.62 -8.24 -6.03
CA GLN A 66 -13.80 -7.03 -6.17
C GLN A 66 -14.34 -5.90 -5.28
N ALA A 67 -15.65 -5.76 -5.20
CA ALA A 67 -16.30 -4.74 -4.37
C ALA A 67 -15.98 -4.90 -2.88
N ASP A 68 -15.78 -6.13 -2.40
CA ASP A 68 -15.42 -6.36 -0.99
C ASP A 68 -14.03 -5.80 -0.68
N VAL A 69 -13.08 -6.00 -1.59
CA VAL A 69 -11.70 -5.50 -1.41
C VAL A 69 -11.67 -3.98 -1.51
N LEU A 70 -12.35 -3.41 -2.52
CA LEU A 70 -12.43 -1.96 -2.67
C LEU A 70 -13.16 -1.31 -1.49
N GLY A 71 -14.16 -2.00 -0.92
CA GLY A 71 -14.85 -1.54 0.27
C GLY A 71 -13.92 -1.44 1.48
N GLN A 72 -12.99 -2.38 1.65
CA GLN A 72 -11.98 -2.31 2.71
C GLN A 72 -11.05 -1.10 2.51
N PHE A 73 -10.63 -0.87 1.27
CA PHE A 73 -9.84 0.32 0.94
C PHE A 73 -10.61 1.58 1.31
N ASP A 74 -11.86 1.70 0.87
CA ASP A 74 -12.67 2.91 1.08
C ASP A 74 -12.96 3.14 2.57
N GLN A 75 -13.11 2.07 3.34
CA GLN A 75 -13.38 2.16 4.77
C GLN A 75 -12.17 2.66 5.56
N HIS A 76 -10.95 2.27 5.18
CA HIS A 76 -9.77 2.48 6.01
C HIS A 76 -8.80 3.52 5.45
N ALA A 77 -8.76 3.74 4.14
CA ALA A 77 -7.86 4.72 3.54
C ALA A 77 -8.47 6.10 3.52
N GLN A 78 -7.64 7.12 3.75
CA GLN A 78 -8.00 8.51 3.50
C GLN A 78 -7.42 8.91 2.16
N LEU A 79 -8.29 9.32 1.21
CA LEU A 79 -7.84 9.86 -0.07
C LEU A 79 -7.31 11.27 0.12
N VAL A 80 -6.13 11.52 -0.42
CA VAL A 80 -5.48 12.83 -0.41
C VAL A 80 -5.05 13.19 -1.84
N PRO A 81 -4.77 14.47 -2.13
CA PRO A 81 -4.29 14.85 -3.46
C PRO A 81 -3.00 14.14 -3.84
N VAL A 82 -2.81 13.94 -5.14
CA VAL A 82 -1.57 13.37 -5.69
C VAL A 82 -0.40 14.24 -5.29
N ALA A 83 0.65 13.61 -4.75
CA ALA A 83 1.84 14.32 -4.30
C ALA A 83 2.74 14.68 -5.49
N PRO A 84 3.54 15.77 -5.38
CA PRO A 84 4.56 16.07 -6.39
C PRO A 84 5.63 14.99 -6.41
N LYS A 85 6.33 14.88 -7.54
CA LYS A 85 7.42 13.92 -7.67
C LYS A 85 8.49 14.17 -6.61
N ALA A 86 8.86 13.11 -5.88
CA ALA A 86 9.93 13.16 -4.89
C ALA A 86 11.30 13.40 -5.57
N PRO A 87 12.32 13.86 -4.81
CA PRO A 87 13.67 14.08 -5.36
C PRO A 87 14.43 12.80 -5.68
N VAL A 88 13.83 11.63 -5.48
CA VAL A 88 14.39 10.33 -5.85
C VAL A 88 13.48 9.65 -6.86
N THR A 89 14.06 8.88 -7.79
CA THR A 89 13.33 8.19 -8.84
C THR A 89 13.45 6.68 -8.68
N CYS A 90 12.30 6.00 -8.64
CA CYS A 90 12.24 4.56 -8.62
C CYS A 90 12.49 3.99 -10.02
N ARG A 91 13.21 2.87 -10.11
CA ARG A 91 13.42 2.19 -11.39
C ARG A 91 12.14 1.61 -11.98
N ASP A 92 11.13 1.33 -11.12
CA ASP A 92 9.81 0.93 -11.57
C ASP A 92 8.89 2.14 -11.48
N ALA A 93 8.45 2.64 -12.64
CA ALA A 93 7.61 3.84 -12.70
C ALA A 93 6.25 3.65 -12.01
N ASP A 94 5.73 2.42 -11.96
CA ASP A 94 4.46 2.13 -11.31
C ASP A 94 4.53 2.29 -9.79
N ASP A 95 5.73 2.18 -9.20
CA ASP A 95 5.93 2.32 -7.77
C ASP A 95 6.19 3.77 -7.34
N GLN A 96 6.49 4.66 -8.29
CA GLN A 96 6.88 6.03 -7.99
C GLN A 96 5.81 6.78 -7.18
N LYS A 97 4.54 6.58 -7.48
CA LYS A 97 3.44 7.27 -6.78
C LYS A 97 3.41 6.98 -5.29
N PHE A 98 3.77 5.77 -4.89
CA PHE A 98 3.83 5.39 -3.46
C PHE A 98 4.98 6.12 -2.77
N ILE A 99 6.12 6.21 -3.43
CA ILE A 99 7.29 6.94 -2.93
C ILE A 99 6.97 8.43 -2.80
N ASP A 100 6.38 9.02 -3.83
CA ASP A 100 6.05 10.44 -3.84
C ASP A 100 5.13 10.81 -2.67
N LEU A 101 4.10 10.00 -2.44
CA LEU A 101 3.16 10.26 -1.34
C LEU A 101 3.83 10.08 0.01
N ALA A 102 4.61 9.02 0.19
CA ALA A 102 5.31 8.77 1.45
C ALA A 102 6.29 9.90 1.77
N VAL A 103 7.03 10.39 0.79
CA VAL A 103 7.97 11.50 0.98
C VAL A 103 7.24 12.79 1.34
N ALA A 104 6.14 13.09 0.64
CA ALA A 104 5.38 14.31 0.90
C ALA A 104 4.84 14.40 2.34
N HIS A 105 4.45 13.27 2.91
CA HIS A 105 3.86 13.20 4.25
C HIS A 105 4.81 12.63 5.31
N LYS A 106 6.03 12.29 4.94
CA LYS A 106 7.00 11.60 5.81
C LYS A 106 6.37 10.37 6.46
N ALA A 107 5.63 9.62 5.65
CA ALA A 107 4.90 8.44 6.08
C ALA A 107 5.77 7.20 5.98
N MET A 108 5.43 6.18 6.79
CA MET A 108 6.00 4.85 6.59
C MET A 108 5.49 4.30 5.24
N LEU A 109 6.38 3.68 4.47
CA LEU A 109 6.02 3.05 3.20
C LEU A 109 6.11 1.54 3.34
N LEU A 110 4.97 0.86 3.18
CA LEU A 110 4.92 -0.61 3.21
C LEU A 110 4.93 -1.14 1.79
N SER A 111 5.96 -1.90 1.45
CA SER A 111 6.13 -2.52 0.14
C SER A 111 7.01 -3.75 0.27
N LYS A 112 6.77 -4.76 -0.55
CA LYS A 112 7.67 -5.91 -0.68
C LYS A 112 8.36 -5.92 -2.05
N ASP A 113 8.19 -4.87 -2.84
CA ASP A 113 8.84 -4.73 -4.14
C ASP A 113 10.30 -4.32 -3.95
N ASN A 114 11.21 -5.09 -4.55
CA ASN A 114 12.64 -4.80 -4.45
C ASN A 114 13.01 -3.46 -5.08
N ALA A 115 12.27 -2.99 -6.10
CA ALA A 115 12.50 -1.68 -6.70
C ALA A 115 12.28 -0.55 -5.69
N VAL A 116 11.45 -0.75 -4.68
CA VAL A 116 11.23 0.20 -3.57
C VAL A 116 12.25 -0.04 -2.46
N LEU A 117 12.39 -1.29 -2.01
CA LEU A 117 13.23 -1.64 -0.86
C LEU A 117 14.71 -1.33 -1.10
N CYS A 118 15.19 -1.42 -2.34
CA CYS A 118 16.56 -1.06 -2.67
C CYS A 118 16.86 0.44 -2.50
N MET A 119 15.82 1.26 -2.35
CA MET A 119 15.93 2.71 -2.13
C MET A 119 15.88 3.09 -0.65
N SER A 120 15.88 2.12 0.27
CA SER A 120 15.60 2.38 1.69
C SER A 120 16.52 3.42 2.32
N LYS A 121 17.81 3.44 1.97
CA LYS A 121 18.76 4.45 2.51
C LYS A 121 18.40 5.86 2.04
N ARG A 122 18.10 6.02 0.75
CA ARG A 122 17.72 7.33 0.20
C ARG A 122 16.39 7.80 0.76
N LEU A 123 15.45 6.88 0.96
CA LEU A 123 14.15 7.18 1.55
C LEU A 123 14.28 7.56 3.02
N THR A 124 15.12 6.87 3.78
CA THR A 124 15.40 7.23 5.18
C THR A 124 15.94 8.66 5.29
N ALA A 125 16.81 9.07 4.38
CA ALA A 125 17.34 10.44 4.34
C ALA A 125 16.25 11.49 4.09
N LEU A 126 15.12 11.09 3.49
CA LEU A 126 13.95 11.95 3.25
C LEU A 126 12.86 11.81 4.32
N GLY A 127 13.14 11.09 5.40
CA GLY A 127 12.19 10.88 6.49
C GLY A 127 11.20 9.75 6.27
N VAL A 128 11.46 8.85 5.31
CA VAL A 128 10.58 7.73 4.99
C VAL A 128 11.22 6.41 5.40
N ASN A 129 10.49 5.63 6.19
CA ASN A 129 10.88 4.28 6.57
C ASN A 129 10.15 3.28 5.66
N ALA A 130 10.90 2.66 4.73
CA ALA A 130 10.36 1.65 3.81
C ALA A 130 10.55 0.25 4.40
N ARG A 131 9.45 -0.50 4.52
CA ARG A 131 9.43 -1.82 5.16
C ARG A 131 8.49 -2.78 4.45
N MET A 132 8.74 -4.08 4.61
CA MET A 132 7.85 -5.15 4.13
C MET A 132 6.68 -5.40 5.09
N VAL A 133 6.89 -5.21 6.38
CA VAL A 133 5.88 -5.45 7.42
C VAL A 133 5.85 -4.30 8.40
N ILE A 134 4.71 -4.12 9.06
CA ILE A 134 4.57 -3.10 10.08
C ILE A 134 4.90 -3.72 11.45
N ASN A 135 5.70 -3.00 12.23
CA ASN A 135 6.01 -3.35 13.63
C ASN A 135 5.61 -2.19 14.53
N PHE A 136 4.99 -2.54 15.62
CA PHE A 136 4.62 -1.59 16.67
C PHE A 136 5.48 -1.77 17.90
#